data_e9d752684ad9064c7cd35547280214f7
#
_entry.id   e9d752684ad9064c7cd35547280214f7
#
_cell.length_a   1.000
_cell.length_b   1.000
_cell.length_c   1.000
_cell.angle_alpha   90.00
_cell.angle_beta   90.00
_cell.angle_gamma   90.00
#
_symmetry.space_group_name_H-M   'P 1'
#
loop_
_entity.id
_entity.type
_entity.pdbx_description
1 polymer ?
#
loop_
_entity_poly.entity_id
_entity_poly.type
_entity_poly.pdbx_seq_one_letter_code
_entity_poly.pdbx_strand_id
1 'polypeptide(L)'
;MPQDNVRIARSLYDHWNERQFDKIAELMAADGEIVLVGSDTHFRGPSGAIEFSQMWADGFPDGRVNIDNVIASGDHVVLQFTGKGTQTGPLKSPTGEIPATGRSITLNLCDIHEIRDGTIRLVQSYFDSASMLMQLGVMPEAAVGAKA
;
A
#
# COMPACT_ATOMS: atom_id res chain seq x y z
N MET A 1 17.98 -5.02 -14.70
CA MET A 1 18.32 -6.37 -14.18
C MET A 1 17.32 -6.76 -13.13
N PRO A 2 16.85 -8.00 -13.14
CA PRO A 2 15.82 -8.43 -12.16
C PRO A 2 16.21 -8.23 -10.71
N GLN A 3 17.48 -8.48 -10.36
CA GLN A 3 17.92 -8.28 -8.97
C GLN A 3 17.91 -6.82 -8.57
N ASP A 4 18.23 -5.92 -9.48
CA ASP A 4 18.16 -4.48 -9.21
C ASP A 4 16.71 -4.05 -9.03
N ASN A 5 15.81 -4.61 -9.83
CA ASN A 5 14.38 -4.30 -9.70
C ASN A 5 13.83 -4.78 -8.36
N VAL A 6 14.26 -5.97 -7.91
CA VAL A 6 13.88 -6.47 -6.58
C VAL A 6 14.35 -5.51 -5.49
N ARG A 7 15.59 -5.05 -5.58
CA ARG A 7 16.15 -4.11 -4.60
C ARG A 7 15.36 -2.81 -4.58
N ILE A 8 15.03 -2.28 -5.76
CA ILE A 8 14.26 -1.04 -5.86
C ILE A 8 12.87 -1.24 -5.25
N ALA A 9 12.19 -2.32 -5.61
CA ALA A 9 10.86 -2.60 -5.08
C ALA A 9 10.88 -2.75 -3.56
N ARG A 10 11.84 -3.50 -3.01
CA ARG A 10 11.95 -3.68 -1.56
C ARG A 10 12.21 -2.38 -0.84
N SER A 11 13.00 -1.50 -1.43
CA SER A 11 13.38 -0.24 -0.78
C SER A 11 12.16 0.65 -0.54
N LEU A 12 11.13 0.55 -1.35
CA LEU A 12 9.91 1.32 -1.13
C LEU A 12 9.32 1.01 0.25
N TYR A 13 9.26 -0.26 0.61
CA TYR A 13 8.68 -0.70 1.89
C TYR A 13 9.59 -0.35 3.07
N ASP A 14 10.90 -0.45 2.88
CA ASP A 14 11.85 -0.02 3.90
C ASP A 14 11.70 1.47 4.18
N HIS A 15 11.62 2.27 3.13
CA HIS A 15 11.44 3.72 3.27
C HIS A 15 10.10 4.05 3.94
N TRP A 16 9.06 3.31 3.60
CA TRP A 16 7.76 3.53 4.24
C TRP A 16 7.83 3.24 5.74
N ASN A 17 8.45 2.12 6.11
CA ASN A 17 8.61 1.78 7.53
C ASN A 17 9.40 2.83 8.29
N GLU A 18 10.35 3.48 7.61
CA GLU A 18 11.17 4.53 8.19
C GLU A 18 10.57 5.92 8.03
N ARG A 19 9.40 6.01 7.40
CA ARG A 19 8.68 7.25 7.12
C ARG A 19 9.48 8.22 6.25
N GLN A 20 10.33 7.68 5.38
CA GLN A 20 11.15 8.49 4.46
C GLN A 20 10.43 8.60 3.12
N PHE A 21 9.33 9.35 3.10
CA PHE A 21 8.47 9.42 1.92
C PHE A 21 9.11 10.14 0.75
N ASP A 22 10.04 11.07 1.01
CA ASP A 22 10.80 11.71 -0.06
C ASP A 22 11.60 10.69 -0.85
N LYS A 23 12.14 9.68 -0.16
CA LYS A 23 12.90 8.62 -0.83
C LYS A 23 12.00 7.72 -1.66
N ILE A 24 10.76 7.52 -1.22
CA ILE A 24 9.78 6.80 -2.03
C ILE A 24 9.50 7.58 -3.32
N ALA A 25 9.33 8.89 -3.20
CA ALA A 25 9.09 9.74 -4.38
C ALA A 25 10.22 9.64 -5.38
N GLU A 26 11.46 9.53 -4.91
CA GLU A 26 12.62 9.41 -5.79
C GLU A 26 12.65 8.11 -6.58
N LEU A 27 11.95 7.07 -6.12
CA LEU A 27 11.87 5.81 -6.83
C LEU A 27 10.88 5.85 -7.99
N MET A 28 9.95 6.81 -7.98
CA MET A 28 8.86 6.86 -8.95
C MET A 28 9.26 7.60 -10.22
N ALA A 29 8.86 7.04 -11.35
CA ALA A 29 8.98 7.77 -12.62
C ALA A 29 8.07 9.00 -12.58
N ALA A 30 8.43 10.04 -13.35
CA ALA A 30 7.63 11.27 -13.38
C ALA A 30 6.18 10.98 -13.80
N ASP A 31 5.99 10.02 -14.69
CA ASP A 31 4.68 9.61 -15.18
C ASP A 31 4.21 8.29 -14.57
N GLY A 32 4.86 7.86 -13.49
CA GLY A 32 4.48 6.63 -12.80
C GLY A 32 3.22 6.82 -11.98
N GLU A 33 2.66 5.71 -11.49
CA GLU A 33 1.49 5.80 -10.64
C GLU A 33 1.36 4.59 -9.72
N ILE A 34 0.65 4.80 -8.63
CA ILE A 34 0.23 3.75 -7.72
C ILE A 34 -1.28 3.65 -7.82
N VAL A 35 -1.79 2.45 -8.02
CA VAL A 35 -3.23 2.21 -8.17
C VAL A 35 -3.71 1.26 -7.07
N LEU A 36 -4.70 1.71 -6.32
CA LEU A 36 -5.46 0.81 -5.44
C LEU A 36 -6.49 0.13 -6.32
N VAL A 37 -6.22 -1.10 -6.71
CA VAL A 37 -6.98 -1.77 -7.78
C VAL A 37 -8.44 -1.95 -7.42
N GLY A 38 -8.73 -2.33 -6.17
CA GLY A 38 -10.10 -2.59 -5.75
C GLY A 38 -11.03 -1.39 -5.87
N SER A 39 -10.51 -0.18 -5.62
CA SER A 39 -11.31 1.06 -5.68
C SER A 39 -11.02 1.89 -6.92
N ASP A 40 -10.12 1.43 -7.78
CA ASP A 40 -9.67 2.16 -8.97
C ASP A 40 -9.20 3.58 -8.60
N THR A 41 -8.47 3.68 -7.50
CA THR A 41 -7.94 4.96 -7.03
C THR A 41 -6.50 5.10 -7.49
N HIS A 42 -6.19 6.22 -8.12
CA HIS A 42 -4.88 6.48 -8.75
C HIS A 42 -4.13 7.59 -8.01
N PHE A 43 -2.85 7.33 -7.72
CA PHE A 43 -1.93 8.32 -7.16
C PHE A 43 -0.80 8.49 -8.17
N ARG A 44 -0.67 9.69 -8.74
CA ARG A 44 0.19 9.89 -9.91
C ARG A 44 1.48 10.63 -9.58
N GLY A 45 2.56 10.12 -10.15
CA GLY A 45 3.88 10.71 -10.06
C GLY A 45 4.50 10.63 -8.68
N PRO A 46 5.68 11.26 -8.52
CA PRO A 46 6.34 11.30 -7.22
C PRO A 46 5.49 11.90 -6.11
N SER A 47 4.74 12.98 -6.40
CA SER A 47 3.87 13.59 -5.40
C SER A 47 2.72 12.65 -5.01
N GLY A 48 2.21 11.88 -5.97
CA GLY A 48 1.18 10.89 -5.69
C GLY A 48 1.68 9.78 -4.78
N ALA A 49 2.95 9.38 -4.94
CA ALA A 49 3.55 8.38 -4.08
C ALA A 49 3.66 8.87 -2.63
N ILE A 50 3.96 10.16 -2.44
CA ILE A 50 3.98 10.76 -1.11
C ILE A 50 2.57 10.79 -0.53
N GLU A 51 1.61 11.20 -1.32
CA GLU A 51 0.20 11.25 -0.88
C GLU A 51 -0.30 9.87 -0.45
N PHE A 52 -0.02 8.86 -1.25
CA PHE A 52 -0.39 7.48 -0.94
C PHE A 52 0.26 7.02 0.38
N SER A 53 1.55 7.28 0.52
CA SER A 53 2.31 6.86 1.71
C SER A 53 1.80 7.57 2.96
N GLN A 54 1.52 8.87 2.83
CA GLN A 54 1.04 9.68 3.94
C GLN A 54 -0.36 9.25 4.37
N MET A 55 -1.21 8.88 3.41
CA MET A 55 -2.55 8.39 3.70
C MET A 55 -2.53 7.22 4.69
N TRP A 56 -1.69 6.22 4.38
CA TRP A 56 -1.58 5.06 5.26
C TRP A 56 -0.95 5.41 6.60
N ALA A 57 0.08 6.27 6.60
CA ALA A 57 0.77 6.65 7.83
C ALA A 57 -0.10 7.51 8.74
N ASP A 58 -0.95 8.36 8.15
CA ASP A 58 -1.86 9.18 8.95
C ASP A 58 -2.91 8.32 9.66
N GLY A 59 -3.43 7.32 8.96
CA GLY A 59 -4.40 6.40 9.55
C GLY A 59 -3.78 5.46 10.57
N PHE A 60 -2.57 4.99 10.26
CA PHE A 60 -1.85 4.01 11.07
C PHE A 60 -0.47 4.55 11.42
N PRO A 61 -0.35 5.48 12.38
CA PRO A 61 0.96 6.07 12.71
C PRO A 61 1.99 5.05 13.16
N ASP A 62 1.55 3.95 13.77
CA ASP A 62 2.42 2.86 14.20
C ASP A 62 2.54 1.75 13.14
N GLY A 63 2.00 1.99 11.96
CA GLY A 63 1.94 0.96 10.91
C GLY A 63 3.31 0.48 10.47
N ARG A 64 3.42 -0.82 10.22
CA ARG A 64 4.64 -1.43 9.69
C ARG A 64 4.26 -2.52 8.72
N VAL A 65 5.10 -2.69 7.72
CA VAL A 65 4.92 -3.75 6.73
C VAL A 65 6.10 -4.70 6.78
N ASN A 66 5.82 -5.96 6.52
CA ASN A 66 6.83 -7.01 6.47
C ASN A 66 6.65 -7.78 5.16
N ILE A 67 7.71 -7.84 4.36
CA ILE A 67 7.66 -8.55 3.08
C ILE A 67 7.77 -10.04 3.34
N ASP A 68 6.78 -10.79 2.88
CA ASP A 68 6.71 -12.24 3.09
C ASP A 68 7.25 -13.02 1.91
N ASN A 69 7.07 -12.52 0.68
CA ASN A 69 7.49 -13.23 -0.52
C ASN A 69 7.70 -12.24 -1.66
N VAL A 70 8.71 -12.52 -2.50
CA VAL A 70 9.02 -11.70 -3.67
C VAL A 70 9.19 -12.60 -4.88
N ILE A 71 8.52 -12.24 -5.97
CA ILE A 71 8.62 -12.96 -7.24
C ILE A 71 8.96 -11.92 -8.30
N ALA A 72 10.02 -12.17 -9.07
CA ALA A 72 10.44 -11.23 -10.11
C ALA A 72 10.47 -11.92 -11.46
N SER A 73 10.00 -11.22 -12.48
CA SER A 73 10.02 -11.71 -13.86
C SER A 73 10.07 -10.50 -14.79
N GLY A 74 11.13 -10.40 -15.59
CA GLY A 74 11.29 -9.28 -16.51
C GLY A 74 11.28 -7.94 -15.78
N ASP A 75 10.41 -7.06 -16.21
CA ASP A 75 10.26 -5.73 -15.61
C ASP A 75 9.34 -5.73 -14.38
N HIS A 76 8.81 -6.88 -14.00
CA HIS A 76 7.80 -6.95 -12.94
C HIS A 76 8.37 -7.57 -11.67
N VAL A 77 7.97 -7.01 -10.54
CA VAL A 77 8.27 -7.55 -9.22
C VAL A 77 6.96 -7.64 -8.45
N VAL A 78 6.65 -8.82 -7.95
CA VAL A 78 5.47 -9.06 -7.14
C VAL A 78 5.91 -9.23 -5.70
N LEU A 79 5.30 -8.48 -4.79
CA LEU A 79 5.62 -8.58 -3.37
C LEU A 79 4.34 -8.91 -2.62
N GLN A 80 4.39 -9.99 -1.86
CA GLN A 80 3.35 -10.32 -0.91
C GLN A 80 3.86 -9.89 0.46
N PHE A 81 3.06 -9.12 1.17
CA PHE A 81 3.51 -8.57 2.44
C PHE A 81 2.35 -8.44 3.43
N THR A 82 2.69 -8.30 4.69
CA THR A 82 1.74 -8.15 5.78
C THR A 82 1.90 -6.76 6.36
N GLY A 83 0.78 -6.06 6.51
CA GLY A 83 0.75 -4.76 7.17
C GLY A 83 -0.01 -4.86 8.48
N LYS A 84 0.54 -4.24 9.52
CA LYS A 84 -0.09 -4.19 10.84
C LYS A 84 -0.06 -2.78 11.37
N GLY A 85 -1.11 -2.40 12.09
CA GLY A 85 -1.13 -1.10 12.71
C GLY A 85 -2.41 -0.87 13.48
N THR A 86 -2.42 0.21 14.25
CA THR A 86 -3.57 0.65 15.02
C THR A 86 -4.07 1.95 14.43
N GLN A 87 -5.35 2.02 14.12
CA GLN A 87 -5.91 3.21 13.49
C GLN A 87 -6.21 4.28 14.55
N THR A 88 -5.18 5.03 14.90
CA THR A 88 -5.30 6.13 15.85
C THR A 88 -5.47 7.48 15.17
N GLY A 89 -5.38 7.53 13.84
CA GLY A 89 -5.66 8.73 13.06
C GLY A 89 -6.72 8.45 12.01
N PRO A 90 -7.26 9.48 11.36
CA PRO A 90 -8.24 9.27 10.31
C PRO A 90 -7.57 8.67 9.08
N LEU A 91 -8.24 7.74 8.42
CA LEU A 91 -7.77 7.17 7.16
C LEU A 91 -8.50 7.91 6.04
N LYS A 92 -7.81 8.86 5.42
CA LYS A 92 -8.37 9.69 4.36
C LYS A 92 -7.90 9.18 3.01
N SER A 93 -8.84 9.04 2.10
CA SER A 93 -8.53 8.66 0.73
C SER A 93 -9.34 9.52 -0.22
N PRO A 94 -9.01 9.54 -1.53
CA PRO A 94 -9.81 10.28 -2.49
C PRO A 94 -11.27 9.85 -2.54
N THR A 95 -11.59 8.64 -2.08
CA THR A 95 -12.95 8.11 -2.11
C THR A 95 -13.70 8.27 -0.79
N GLY A 96 -13.05 8.76 0.26
CA GLY A 96 -13.74 8.97 1.53
C GLY A 96 -12.79 8.97 2.71
N GLU A 97 -13.36 9.11 3.90
CA GLU A 97 -12.60 9.16 5.14
C GLU A 97 -13.20 8.22 6.17
N ILE A 98 -12.33 7.49 6.87
CA ILE A 98 -12.73 6.67 8.01
C ILE A 98 -12.13 7.33 9.26
N PRO A 99 -12.99 7.87 10.15
CA PRO A 99 -12.49 8.47 11.41
C PRO A 99 -11.74 7.43 12.24
N ALA A 100 -10.85 7.90 13.11
CA ALA A 100 -10.04 7.01 13.94
C ALA A 100 -10.91 6.10 14.78
N THR A 101 -10.65 4.79 14.70
CA THR A 101 -11.40 3.78 15.45
C THR A 101 -10.65 3.27 16.67
N GLY A 102 -9.33 3.48 16.72
CA GLY A 102 -8.49 2.94 17.77
C GLY A 102 -8.27 1.43 17.67
N ARG A 103 -8.71 0.82 16.58
CA ARG A 103 -8.59 -0.63 16.41
C ARG A 103 -7.31 -1.02 15.70
N SER A 104 -6.80 -2.18 16.08
CA SER A 104 -5.63 -2.77 15.42
C SER A 104 -6.06 -3.69 14.31
N ILE A 105 -5.32 -3.66 13.20
CA ILE A 105 -5.62 -4.52 12.06
C ILE A 105 -4.37 -5.23 11.58
N THR A 106 -4.58 -6.32 10.88
CA THR A 106 -3.55 -7.05 10.13
C THR A 106 -4.09 -7.30 8.74
N LEU A 107 -3.34 -6.87 7.73
CA LEU A 107 -3.72 -7.06 6.33
C LEU A 107 -2.68 -7.89 5.61
N ASN A 108 -3.14 -8.74 4.72
CA ASN A 108 -2.28 -9.40 3.73
C ASN A 108 -2.46 -8.65 2.43
N LEU A 109 -1.36 -8.17 1.87
CA LEU A 109 -1.38 -7.36 0.66
C LEU A 109 -0.49 -7.97 -0.41
N CYS A 110 -0.78 -7.62 -1.65
CA CYS A 110 0.02 -8.03 -2.79
C CYS A 110 0.16 -6.84 -3.73
N ASP A 111 1.40 -6.41 -3.96
CA ASP A 111 1.69 -5.33 -4.88
C ASP A 111 2.44 -5.88 -6.08
N ILE A 112 2.06 -5.40 -7.26
CA ILE A 112 2.76 -5.72 -8.49
C ILE A 112 3.41 -4.44 -8.99
N HIS A 113 4.75 -4.44 -9.06
CA HIS A 113 5.53 -3.29 -9.54
C HIS A 113 5.98 -3.53 -10.97
N GLU A 114 5.87 -2.51 -11.79
CA GLU A 114 6.54 -2.48 -13.10
C GLU A 114 7.67 -1.49 -12.99
N ILE A 115 8.90 -1.96 -13.21
CA ILE A 115 10.11 -1.16 -13.02
C ILE A 115 10.94 -1.23 -14.31
N ARG A 116 11.27 -0.07 -14.86
CA ARG A 116 12.12 0.04 -16.03
C ARG A 116 13.09 1.20 -15.88
N ASP A 117 14.31 0.99 -16.36
CA ASP A 117 15.35 2.03 -16.34
C ASP A 117 15.57 2.57 -14.93
N GLY A 118 15.47 1.70 -13.94
CA GLY A 118 15.75 2.05 -12.56
C GLY A 118 14.64 2.82 -11.85
N THR A 119 13.47 2.98 -12.47
CA THR A 119 12.36 3.70 -11.84
C THR A 119 11.07 2.88 -11.85
N ILE A 120 10.24 3.11 -10.86
CA ILE A 120 8.94 2.45 -10.75
C ILE A 120 7.95 3.17 -11.64
N ARG A 121 7.39 2.44 -12.60
CA ARG A 121 6.42 2.97 -13.56
C ARG A 121 4.99 2.79 -13.09
N LEU A 122 4.73 1.68 -12.40
CA LEU A 122 3.38 1.34 -11.97
C LEU A 122 3.46 0.46 -10.75
N VAL A 123 2.63 0.73 -9.76
CA VAL A 123 2.40 -0.18 -8.64
C VAL A 123 0.90 -0.45 -8.62
N GLN A 124 0.52 -1.71 -8.73
CA GLN A 124 -0.87 -2.12 -8.56
C GLN A 124 -0.97 -2.79 -7.21
N SER A 125 -1.75 -2.21 -6.32
CA SER A 125 -1.86 -2.66 -4.94
C SER A 125 -3.19 -3.39 -4.74
N TYR A 126 -3.11 -4.62 -4.24
CA TYR A 126 -4.26 -5.48 -4.00
C TYR A 126 -4.35 -5.82 -2.53
N PHE A 127 -5.50 -5.60 -1.94
CA PHE A 127 -5.76 -6.05 -0.57
C PHE A 127 -7.27 -6.19 -0.39
N ASP A 128 -7.65 -6.93 0.65
CA ASP A 128 -9.06 -7.15 0.96
C ASP A 128 -9.58 -5.99 1.80
N SER A 129 -10.21 -5.02 1.13
CA SER A 129 -10.74 -3.85 1.83
C SER A 129 -11.93 -4.19 2.71
N ALA A 130 -12.70 -5.23 2.38
CA ALA A 130 -13.79 -5.67 3.24
C ALA A 130 -13.24 -6.17 4.58
N SER A 131 -12.17 -6.97 4.53
CA SER A 131 -11.50 -7.43 5.75
C SER A 131 -11.00 -6.25 6.58
N MET A 132 -10.40 -5.26 5.94
CA MET A 132 -9.94 -4.06 6.64
C MET A 132 -11.11 -3.35 7.34
N LEU A 133 -12.21 -3.15 6.64
CA LEU A 133 -13.37 -2.45 7.20
C LEU A 133 -13.99 -3.22 8.35
N MET A 134 -14.03 -4.56 8.24
CA MET A 134 -14.53 -5.39 9.33
C MET A 134 -13.62 -5.29 10.56
N GLN A 135 -12.32 -5.35 10.37
CA GLN A 135 -11.36 -5.25 11.47
C GLN A 135 -11.42 -3.87 12.14
N LEU A 136 -11.68 -2.82 11.36
CA LEU A 136 -11.87 -1.48 11.90
C LEU A 136 -13.23 -1.28 12.57
N GLY A 137 -14.13 -2.26 12.38
CA GLY A 137 -15.45 -2.17 13.01
C GLY A 137 -16.40 -1.21 12.34
N VAL A 138 -16.12 -0.82 11.09
CA VAL A 138 -16.96 0.11 10.33
C VAL A 138 -17.80 -0.59 9.26
N MET A 139 -17.66 -1.90 9.13
CA MET A 139 -18.49 -2.70 8.26
C MET A 139 -19.02 -3.89 9.06
N PRO A 140 -20.34 -4.06 9.13
CA PRO A 140 -20.91 -5.18 9.88
C PRO A 140 -20.44 -6.52 9.31
N GLU A 141 -20.01 -7.42 10.20
CA GLU A 141 -19.59 -8.75 9.79
C GLU A 141 -20.71 -9.49 9.07
N ALA A 142 -21.94 -9.32 9.54
CA ALA A 142 -23.10 -9.95 8.93
C ALA A 142 -23.33 -9.51 7.50
N ALA A 143 -22.89 -8.29 7.13
CA ALA A 143 -23.05 -7.80 5.76
C ALA A 143 -22.10 -8.48 4.79
N VAL A 144 -20.95 -8.96 5.31
CA VAL A 144 -19.90 -9.57 4.48
C VAL A 144 -19.94 -11.08 4.59
N GLY A 145 -19.99 -11.58 5.83
CA GLY A 145 -20.03 -13.01 6.07
C GLY A 145 -21.43 -13.55 6.13
N ALA A 146 -22.38 -12.86 5.50
CA ALA A 146 -23.78 -13.24 5.59
C ALA A 146 -23.98 -14.68 5.17
N LYS A 147 -24.50 -15.45 6.07
CA LYS A 147 -24.89 -16.74 5.72
C LYS A 147 -26.27 -16.65 5.25
N ALA A 148 -26.44 -17.38 4.32
CA ALA A 148 -27.80 -17.48 3.84
C ALA A 148 -28.72 -17.96 4.95
#